data_cbbb6dea6bd626257c3dc0563e6f1824
#
_entry.id   cbbb6dea6bd626257c3dc0563e6f1824
#
_cell.length_a   1.000
_cell.length_b   1.000
_cell.length_c   1.000
_cell.angle_alpha   90.00
_cell.angle_beta   90.00
_cell.angle_gamma   90.00
#
_symmetry.space_group_name_H-M   'P 1'
#
loop_
_entity.id
_entity.type
_entity.pdbx_description
1 polymer ?
#
loop_
_entity_poly.entity_id
_entity_poly.type
_entity_poly.pdbx_seq_one_letter_code
_entity_poly.pdbx_strand_id
1 'polypeptide(L)'
;EARISSVKKAINIIELLRSNDDATTKEVAEALDISKTSAYYYLQTLSESGYVVNDDGRYSLSLRIFTLGADIRSRQPVYRNICGQVNRLANKTGELSLFMLAEEGMGTYVSSSKE
;
A
#
# COMPACT_ATOMS: atom_id res chain seq x y z
N GLU A 1 6.24 13.12 -16.83
CA GLU A 1 7.59 12.88 -16.38
C GLU A 1 7.84 13.52 -15.02
N ALA A 2 8.68 12.87 -14.24
CA ALA A 2 8.90 13.29 -12.86
C ALA A 2 9.73 14.57 -12.81
N ARG A 3 9.25 15.56 -12.10
CA ARG A 3 9.99 16.79 -11.92
C ARG A 3 10.81 16.81 -10.67
N ILE A 4 10.33 16.13 -9.64
CA ILE A 4 11.06 16.08 -8.37
C ILE A 4 11.47 14.65 -8.14
N SER A 5 12.75 14.42 -8.33
CA SER A 5 13.31 13.09 -8.31
C SER A 5 13.17 12.40 -6.96
N SER A 6 13.32 13.14 -5.87
CA SER A 6 13.23 12.53 -4.55
C SER A 6 11.84 12.01 -4.26
N VAL A 7 10.82 12.74 -4.69
CA VAL A 7 9.45 12.28 -4.50
C VAL A 7 9.21 11.00 -5.29
N LYS A 8 9.69 10.97 -6.52
CA LYS A 8 9.56 9.79 -7.35
C LYS A 8 10.24 8.59 -6.72
N LYS A 9 11.42 8.80 -6.17
CA LYS A 9 12.17 7.71 -5.56
C LYS A 9 11.48 7.20 -4.30
N ALA A 10 10.89 8.10 -3.52
CA ALA A 10 10.15 7.66 -2.34
C ALA A 10 8.95 6.80 -2.74
N ILE A 11 8.24 7.19 -3.78
CA ILE A 11 7.12 6.39 -4.28
C ILE A 11 7.61 5.04 -4.78
N ASN A 12 8.74 5.03 -5.47
CA ASN A 12 9.30 3.77 -5.97
C ASN A 12 9.67 2.83 -4.83
N ILE A 13 10.14 3.37 -3.71
CA ILE A 13 10.45 2.55 -2.55
C ILE A 13 9.17 1.91 -2.01
N ILE A 14 8.11 2.69 -1.90
CA ILE A 14 6.84 2.15 -1.43
C ILE A 14 6.36 1.03 -2.34
N GLU A 15 6.46 1.23 -3.66
CA GLU A 15 6.07 0.19 -4.60
C GLU A 15 6.93 -1.05 -4.48
N LEU A 16 8.23 -0.85 -4.26
CA LEU A 16 9.11 -1.99 -4.07
C LEU A 16 8.73 -2.78 -2.84
N LEU A 17 8.45 -2.10 -1.74
CA LEU A 17 8.09 -2.78 -0.50
C LEU A 17 6.70 -3.39 -0.56
N ARG A 18 5.87 -2.91 -1.45
CA ARG A 18 4.58 -3.53 -1.68
C ARG A 18 4.73 -4.92 -2.29
N SER A 19 5.71 -5.05 -3.18
CA SER A 19 5.93 -6.32 -3.88
C SER A 19 6.73 -7.31 -3.05
N ASN A 20 7.54 -6.81 -2.13
CA ASN A 20 8.39 -7.65 -1.29
C ASN A 20 7.96 -7.53 0.15
N ASP A 21 8.14 -8.60 0.92
CA ASP A 21 7.78 -8.54 2.33
C ASP A 21 8.61 -7.51 3.07
N ASP A 22 9.90 -7.48 2.77
CA ASP A 22 10.79 -6.48 3.35
C ASP A 22 12.03 -6.33 2.47
N ALA A 23 12.87 -5.37 2.80
CA ALA A 23 14.10 -5.15 2.06
C ALA A 23 15.10 -4.43 2.94
N THR A 24 16.37 -4.67 2.67
CA THR A 24 17.44 -3.95 3.35
C THR A 24 17.76 -2.67 2.59
N THR A 25 18.52 -1.79 3.23
CA THR A 25 18.98 -0.58 2.57
C THR A 25 19.72 -0.90 1.28
N LYS A 26 20.56 -1.93 1.33
CA LYS A 26 21.31 -2.31 0.14
C LYS A 26 20.41 -2.77 -0.99
N GLU A 27 19.41 -3.56 -0.65
CA GLU A 27 18.47 -4.05 -1.65
C GLU A 27 17.69 -2.92 -2.29
N VAL A 28 17.30 -1.95 -1.48
CA VAL A 28 16.58 -0.79 -2.01
C VAL A 28 17.49 0.02 -2.93
N ALA A 29 18.75 0.24 -2.49
CA ALA A 29 19.69 1.00 -3.29
C ALA A 29 19.91 0.36 -4.65
N GLU A 30 20.06 -0.96 -4.66
CA GLU A 30 20.27 -1.68 -5.91
C GLU A 30 19.05 -1.64 -6.81
N ALA A 31 17.88 -1.81 -6.23
CA ALA A 31 16.65 -1.81 -7.02
C ALA A 31 16.37 -0.46 -7.66
N LEU A 32 16.70 0.61 -6.97
CA LEU A 32 16.42 1.95 -7.46
C LEU A 32 17.60 2.57 -8.18
N ASP A 33 18.74 1.88 -8.18
CA ASP A 33 19.96 2.39 -8.80
C ASP A 33 20.38 3.72 -8.18
N ILE A 34 20.43 3.75 -6.87
CA ILE A 34 20.87 4.93 -6.11
C ILE A 34 21.91 4.47 -5.10
N SER A 35 22.58 5.43 -4.49
CA SER A 35 23.59 5.10 -3.50
C SER A 35 22.94 4.57 -2.23
N LYS A 36 23.70 3.79 -1.47
CA LYS A 36 23.21 3.31 -0.18
C LYS A 36 22.91 4.46 0.76
N THR A 37 23.72 5.51 0.71
CA THR A 37 23.48 6.68 1.55
C THR A 37 22.14 7.31 1.22
N SER A 38 21.84 7.48 -0.06
CA SER A 38 20.55 8.03 -0.46
C SER A 38 19.41 7.13 -0.03
N ALA A 39 19.55 5.83 -0.27
CA ALA A 39 18.49 4.88 0.12
C ALA A 39 18.25 4.95 1.62
N TYR A 40 19.32 5.02 2.39
CA TYR A 40 19.19 5.11 3.84
C TYR A 40 18.36 6.33 4.24
N TYR A 41 18.66 7.49 3.65
CA TYR A 41 17.94 8.70 4.05
C TYR A 41 16.48 8.68 3.61
N TYR A 42 16.20 8.11 2.45
CA TYR A 42 14.80 7.96 2.04
C TYR A 42 14.05 7.04 3.01
N LEU A 43 14.66 5.91 3.35
CA LEU A 43 14.02 4.97 4.25
C LEU A 43 13.86 5.55 5.64
N GLN A 44 14.86 6.31 6.08
CA GLN A 44 14.81 6.97 7.37
C GLN A 44 13.64 7.96 7.41
N THR A 45 13.49 8.76 6.37
CA THR A 45 12.41 9.73 6.30
C THR A 45 11.05 9.05 6.28
N LEU A 46 10.93 7.97 5.51
CA LEU A 46 9.68 7.23 5.46
C LEU A 46 9.35 6.59 6.79
N SER A 47 10.38 6.11 7.51
CA SER A 47 10.19 5.55 8.84
C SER A 47 9.71 6.61 9.81
N GLU A 48 10.35 7.77 9.79
CA GLU A 48 9.97 8.85 10.70
C GLU A 48 8.57 9.34 10.42
N SER A 49 8.16 9.26 9.17
CA SER A 49 6.81 9.68 8.79
C SER A 49 5.76 8.61 9.08
N GLY A 50 6.20 7.43 9.49
CA GLY A 50 5.27 6.39 9.88
C GLY A 50 4.83 5.45 8.77
N TYR A 51 5.40 5.57 7.58
CA TYR A 51 4.97 4.74 6.46
C TYR A 51 5.77 3.47 6.30
N VAL A 52 6.93 3.40 6.91
CA VAL A 52 7.81 2.26 6.80
C VAL A 52 8.26 1.88 8.20
N VAL A 53 8.45 0.58 8.42
CA VAL A 53 8.92 0.06 9.70
C VAL A 53 10.30 -0.53 9.51
N ASN A 54 11.22 -0.19 10.40
CA ASN A 54 12.57 -0.74 10.40
C ASN A 54 12.65 -1.81 11.48
N ASP A 55 12.82 -3.05 11.06
CA ASP A 55 12.97 -4.16 11.99
C ASP A 55 14.37 -4.72 11.82
N ASP A 56 15.28 -4.19 12.61
CA ASP A 56 16.67 -4.66 12.63
C ASP A 56 17.30 -4.60 11.24
N GLY A 57 17.11 -3.49 10.56
CA GLY A 57 17.71 -3.27 9.26
C GLY A 57 16.90 -3.74 8.07
N ARG A 58 15.78 -4.38 8.32
CA ARG A 58 14.89 -4.77 7.25
C ARG A 58 13.65 -3.88 7.32
N TYR A 59 13.33 -3.28 6.20
CA TYR A 59 12.27 -2.29 6.12
C TYR A 59 11.04 -2.89 5.45
N SER A 60 9.88 -2.57 5.98
CA SER A 60 8.62 -3.01 5.38
C SER A 60 7.59 -1.91 5.51
N LEU A 61 6.50 -2.04 4.76
CA LEU A 61 5.43 -1.05 4.84
C LEU A 61 4.70 -1.20 6.17
N SER A 62 4.30 -0.06 6.74
CA SER A 62 3.57 -0.06 8.00
C SER A 62 2.08 -0.18 7.74
N LEU A 63 1.35 -0.47 8.81
CA LEU A 63 -0.11 -0.51 8.73
C LEU A 63 -0.72 0.84 8.42
N ARG A 64 0.04 1.91 8.54
CA ARG A 64 -0.45 3.23 8.18
C ARG A 64 -0.86 3.29 6.70
N ILE A 65 -0.12 2.56 5.85
CA ILE A 65 -0.48 2.50 4.43
C ILE A 65 -1.88 1.90 4.29
N PHE A 66 -2.14 0.83 5.04
CA PHE A 66 -3.46 0.21 5.01
C PHE A 66 -4.54 1.20 5.48
N THR A 67 -4.26 1.91 6.56
CA THR A 67 -5.22 2.87 7.11
C THR A 67 -5.56 3.95 6.09
N LEU A 68 -4.55 4.46 5.40
CA LEU A 68 -4.80 5.46 4.36
C LEU A 68 -5.68 4.91 3.26
N GLY A 69 -5.38 3.69 2.83
CA GLY A 69 -6.18 3.07 1.79
C GLY A 69 -7.61 2.85 2.24
N ALA A 70 -7.80 2.39 3.46
CA ALA A 70 -9.13 2.14 3.99
C ALA A 70 -9.94 3.43 4.08
N ASP A 71 -9.28 4.52 4.51
CA ASP A 71 -9.97 5.80 4.60
C ASP A 71 -10.45 6.26 3.23
N ILE A 72 -9.59 6.15 2.23
CA ILE A 72 -9.96 6.57 0.89
C ILE A 72 -11.10 5.71 0.37
N ARG A 73 -11.00 4.41 0.57
CA ARG A 73 -12.01 3.49 0.06
C ARG A 73 -13.36 3.73 0.70
N SER A 74 -13.37 4.04 1.99
CA SER A 74 -14.64 4.25 2.69
C SER A 74 -15.38 5.48 2.20
N ARG A 75 -14.68 6.41 1.56
CA ARG A 75 -15.31 7.62 1.04
C ARG A 75 -15.79 7.50 -0.39
N GLN A 76 -15.51 6.37 -1.05
CA GLN A 76 -15.96 6.18 -2.42
C GLN A 76 -17.44 5.81 -2.44
N PRO A 77 -18.27 6.52 -3.21
CA PRO A 77 -19.70 6.17 -3.24
C PRO A 77 -19.95 4.76 -3.69
N VAL A 78 -19.21 4.28 -4.68
CA VAL A 78 -19.37 2.92 -5.15
C VAL A 78 -19.05 1.92 -4.05
N TYR A 79 -18.01 2.18 -3.31
CA TYR A 79 -17.63 1.29 -2.23
C TYR A 79 -18.72 1.21 -1.18
N ARG A 80 -19.31 2.36 -0.83
CA ARG A 80 -20.36 2.37 0.19
C ARG A 80 -21.58 1.61 -0.26
N ASN A 81 -21.92 1.72 -1.53
CA ASN A 81 -23.04 0.94 -2.07
C ASN A 81 -22.77 -0.54 -1.95
N ILE A 82 -21.57 -0.95 -2.31
CA ILE A 82 -21.23 -2.36 -2.28
C ILE A 82 -21.13 -2.86 -0.87
N CYS A 83 -20.69 -2.04 0.06
CA CYS A 83 -20.67 -2.43 1.46
C CYS A 83 -22.07 -2.74 1.96
N GLY A 84 -23.06 -1.98 1.53
CA GLY A 84 -24.42 -2.27 1.89
C GLY A 84 -24.88 -3.62 1.38
N GLN A 85 -24.48 -3.93 0.15
CA GLN A 85 -24.81 -5.23 -0.41
C GLN A 85 -24.09 -6.36 0.28
N VAL A 86 -22.83 -6.13 0.62
CA VAL A 86 -22.04 -7.13 1.34
C VAL A 86 -22.70 -7.44 2.68
N ASN A 87 -23.16 -6.42 3.37
CA ASN A 87 -23.82 -6.65 4.65
C ASN A 87 -25.05 -7.55 4.48
N ARG A 88 -25.79 -7.36 3.41
CA ARG A 88 -26.96 -8.20 3.17
C ARG A 88 -26.57 -9.63 2.82
N LEU A 89 -25.40 -9.79 2.23
CA LEU A 89 -24.94 -11.11 1.83
C LEU A 89 -23.99 -11.75 2.83
N ALA A 90 -23.78 -11.11 3.96
CA ALA A 90 -22.72 -11.50 4.87
C ALA A 90 -22.83 -12.96 5.31
N ASN A 91 -24.03 -13.45 5.45
CA ASN A 91 -24.22 -14.80 5.93
C ASN A 91 -23.88 -15.84 4.88
N LYS A 92 -23.77 -15.45 3.64
CA LYS A 92 -23.52 -16.39 2.57
C LYS A 92 -22.11 -16.25 2.01
N THR A 93 -21.76 -15.04 1.60
CA THR A 93 -20.53 -14.82 0.90
C THR A 93 -19.75 -13.66 1.46
N GLY A 94 -20.02 -13.30 2.72
CA GLY A 94 -19.44 -12.09 3.27
C GLY A 94 -17.94 -12.02 3.17
N GLU A 95 -17.27 -13.09 3.55
CA GLU A 95 -15.81 -13.07 3.53
C GLU A 95 -15.26 -12.97 2.13
N LEU A 96 -15.86 -13.71 1.22
CA LEU A 96 -15.41 -13.66 -0.16
C LEU A 96 -15.64 -12.28 -0.76
N SER A 97 -16.80 -11.71 -0.49
CA SER A 97 -17.12 -10.39 -1.00
C SER A 97 -16.15 -9.34 -0.46
N LEU A 98 -15.84 -9.41 0.83
CA LEU A 98 -14.90 -8.48 1.42
C LEU A 98 -13.51 -8.64 0.86
N PHE A 99 -13.10 -9.88 0.63
CA PHE A 99 -11.81 -10.14 0.03
C PHE A 99 -11.73 -9.51 -1.36
N MET A 100 -12.75 -9.67 -2.15
CA MET A 100 -12.76 -9.10 -3.48
C MET A 100 -12.78 -7.58 -3.43
N LEU A 101 -13.48 -7.00 -2.48
CA LEU A 101 -13.44 -5.56 -2.29
C LEU A 101 -12.03 -5.09 -1.99
N ALA A 102 -11.31 -5.80 -1.14
CA ALA A 102 -9.97 -5.42 -0.79
C ALA A 102 -9.06 -5.44 -2.00
N GLU A 103 -9.16 -6.48 -2.82
CA GLU A 103 -8.35 -6.58 -4.01
C GLU A 103 -8.73 -5.55 -5.05
N GLU A 104 -10.01 -5.45 -5.30
CA GLU A 104 -10.48 -4.55 -6.34
C GLU A 104 -10.31 -3.09 -5.94
N GLY A 105 -10.32 -2.83 -4.66
CA GLY A 105 -10.10 -1.47 -4.20
C GLY A 105 -8.77 -0.93 -4.65
N MET A 106 -7.79 -1.80 -4.78
CA MET A 106 -6.49 -1.37 -5.28
C MET A 106 -6.56 -0.99 -6.74
N GLY A 107 -7.39 -1.70 -7.48
CA GLY A 107 -7.48 -1.47 -8.90
C GLY A 107 -8.69 -0.72 -9.34
N THR A 108 -9.48 -0.26 -8.41
CA THR A 108 -10.67 0.51 -8.71
C THR A 108 -11.80 -0.32 -9.27
N TYR A 109 -11.81 -1.60 -9.02
CA TYR A 109 -12.88 -2.46 -9.51
C TYR A 109 -13.84 -2.86 -8.44
N VAL A 110 -14.17 -1.94 -7.60
CA VAL A 110 -15.05 -2.25 -6.49
C VAL A 110 -16.30 -2.98 -6.95
N SER A 111 -16.79 -2.64 -8.12
CA SER A 111 -18.02 -3.24 -8.61
C SER A 111 -17.90 -4.72 -8.92
N SER A 112 -16.70 -5.21 -9.18
CA SER A 112 -16.57 -6.61 -9.55
C SER A 112 -16.59 -7.53 -8.34
N SER A 113 -16.63 -6.98 -7.15
CA SER A 113 -16.65 -7.81 -5.95
C SER A 113 -18.01 -8.39 -5.66
N LYS A 114 -18.99 -8.12 -6.49
CA LYS A 114 -20.32 -8.54 -6.16
C LYS A 114 -20.66 -9.93 -6.62
N GLU A 115 -19.73 -10.63 -7.28
CA GLU A 115 -20.08 -11.90 -7.70
C GLU A 115 -20.52 -12.86 -6.71
#